data_872335f63ba8ac36682843d227c67fff
#
_entry.id   872335f63ba8ac36682843d227c67fff
#
_cell.length_a   1.000
_cell.length_b   1.000
_cell.length_c   1.000
_cell.angle_alpha   90.00
_cell.angle_beta   90.00
_cell.angle_gamma   90.00
#
_symmetry.space_group_name_H-M   'P 1'
#
loop_
_entity.id
_entity.type
_entity.pdbx_description
1 polymer ?
#
loop_
_entity_poly.entity_id
_entity_poly.type
_entity_poly.pdbx_seq_one_letter_code
_entity_poly.pdbx_strand_id
1 'polypeptide(L)'
;PIKLRQENFSPEIINKLSYSFLGKRTEEGRVSFFRELSKKLASNDFSRLLKSKNIFVFGNSGSGKSTLSAKIASYLSDAKLTKKINFIDVSSSSTGHSDILRSYSRVLGFSIMDYKNFNFNANHKNNEEINVFDFSGDINFSIQKINEIKNSFPSFEFCSILTVQSGSNSEMIKGICKKAEEIRPMVAITKLDECWVGAEEFSA
;
A
#
# COMPACT_ATOMS: atom_id res chain seq x y z
N PRO A 1 27.66 -7.00 12.09
CA PRO A 1 26.77 -6.06 12.80
C PRO A 1 27.17 -4.58 12.63
N ILE A 2 28.50 -4.25 12.78
CA ILE A 2 28.97 -2.86 12.74
C ILE A 2 28.67 -2.20 11.39
N LYS A 3 28.98 -2.86 10.26
CA LYS A 3 28.68 -2.33 8.92
C LYS A 3 27.18 -2.12 8.68
N LEU A 4 26.32 -3.03 9.14
CA LEU A 4 24.88 -2.89 8.99
C LEU A 4 24.33 -1.69 9.80
N ARG A 5 24.91 -1.40 10.97
CA ARG A 5 24.58 -0.18 11.73
C ARG A 5 25.06 1.09 11.03
N GLN A 6 26.22 1.05 10.40
CA GLN A 6 26.73 2.16 9.58
C GLN A 6 25.86 2.42 8.33
N GLU A 7 25.16 1.40 7.84
CA GLU A 7 24.19 1.48 6.76
C GLU A 7 22.78 1.88 7.26
N ASN A 8 22.63 2.30 8.53
CA ASN A 8 21.40 2.75 9.18
C ASN A 8 20.32 1.67 9.37
N PHE A 9 20.67 0.38 9.34
CA PHE A 9 19.71 -0.64 9.78
C PHE A 9 19.45 -0.54 11.28
N SER A 10 18.19 -0.66 11.68
CA SER A 10 17.82 -0.60 13.11
C SER A 10 18.42 -1.77 13.88
N PRO A 11 18.79 -1.57 15.17
CA PRO A 11 19.25 -2.65 16.03
C PRO A 11 18.26 -3.82 16.11
N GLU A 12 16.96 -3.54 16.05
CA GLU A 12 15.90 -4.55 16.09
C GLU A 12 15.98 -5.50 14.90
N ILE A 13 16.08 -4.99 13.67
CA ILE A 13 16.14 -5.82 12.46
C ILE A 13 17.47 -6.61 12.43
N ILE A 14 18.57 -5.98 12.84
CA ILE A 14 19.87 -6.64 12.93
C ILE A 14 19.81 -7.81 13.92
N ASN A 15 19.22 -7.62 15.10
CA ASN A 15 19.08 -8.67 16.10
C ASN A 15 18.11 -9.78 15.62
N LYS A 16 16.99 -9.41 15.03
CA LYS A 16 15.97 -10.35 14.51
C LYS A 16 16.54 -11.27 13.41
N LEU A 17 17.50 -10.78 12.62
CA LEU A 17 18.13 -11.52 11.53
C LEU A 17 19.55 -12.00 11.88
N SER A 18 19.98 -11.90 13.14
CA SER A 18 21.34 -12.25 13.58
C SER A 18 21.74 -13.69 13.25
N TYR A 19 20.78 -14.62 13.31
CA TYR A 19 20.99 -16.03 12.96
C TYR A 19 21.51 -16.22 11.52
N SER A 20 21.24 -15.29 10.62
CA SER A 20 21.61 -15.40 9.21
C SER A 20 23.09 -15.13 8.94
N PHE A 21 23.75 -14.36 9.79
CA PHE A 21 25.14 -13.90 9.58
C PHE A 21 26.11 -14.21 10.72
N LEU A 22 25.66 -14.65 11.90
CA LEU A 22 26.53 -15.06 12.98
C LEU A 22 27.44 -16.24 12.56
N GLY A 23 28.71 -16.13 12.86
CA GLY A 23 29.71 -17.15 12.50
C GLY A 23 30.18 -17.14 11.04
N LYS A 24 29.68 -16.23 10.21
CA LYS A 24 30.12 -16.09 8.81
C LYS A 24 31.11 -14.96 8.62
N ARG A 25 31.92 -15.06 7.54
CA ARG A 25 32.82 -13.96 7.11
C ARG A 25 31.98 -12.74 6.76
N THR A 26 32.55 -11.54 6.83
CA THR A 26 31.81 -10.27 6.72
C THR A 26 30.99 -10.16 5.44
N GLU A 27 31.56 -10.53 4.29
CA GLU A 27 30.83 -10.44 2.99
C GLU A 27 29.74 -11.52 2.87
N GLU A 28 30.05 -12.76 3.25
CA GLU A 28 29.04 -13.85 3.26
C GLU A 28 27.89 -13.55 4.24
N GLY A 29 28.22 -13.01 5.41
CA GLY A 29 27.25 -12.60 6.41
C GLY A 29 26.33 -11.50 5.91
N ARG A 30 26.88 -10.52 5.16
CA ARG A 30 26.12 -9.44 4.55
C ARG A 30 25.15 -9.97 3.49
N VAL A 31 25.62 -10.80 2.57
CA VAL A 31 24.77 -11.43 1.54
C VAL A 31 23.65 -12.26 2.20
N SER A 32 24.00 -13.02 3.25
CA SER A 32 23.00 -13.82 3.98
C SER A 32 21.96 -12.94 4.68
N PHE A 33 22.36 -11.84 5.29
CA PHE A 33 21.45 -10.87 5.90
C PHE A 33 20.45 -10.32 4.87
N PHE A 34 20.94 -9.80 3.73
CA PHE A 34 20.07 -9.26 2.69
C PHE A 34 19.16 -10.33 2.08
N ARG A 35 19.62 -11.57 1.95
CA ARG A 35 18.78 -12.68 1.47
C ARG A 35 17.63 -12.97 2.43
N GLU A 36 17.88 -13.01 3.73
CA GLU A 36 16.84 -13.24 4.72
C GLU A 36 15.92 -12.03 4.88
N LEU A 37 16.47 -10.82 4.79
CA LEU A 37 15.66 -9.60 4.77
C LEU A 37 14.71 -9.60 3.58
N SER A 38 15.21 -9.87 2.37
CA SER A 38 14.36 -9.91 1.17
C SER A 38 13.28 -10.98 1.24
N LYS A 39 13.56 -12.16 1.81
CA LYS A 39 12.54 -13.19 2.03
C LYS A 39 11.43 -12.73 2.98
N LYS A 40 11.77 -11.93 4.00
CA LYS A 40 10.78 -11.40 4.94
C LYS A 40 9.95 -10.24 4.37
N LEU A 41 10.57 -9.43 3.51
CA LEU A 41 9.92 -8.32 2.82
C LEU A 41 9.13 -8.77 1.59
N ALA A 42 9.61 -9.80 0.89
CA ALA A 42 8.88 -10.41 -0.23
C ALA A 42 7.67 -11.17 0.32
N SER A 43 6.59 -10.46 0.54
CA SER A 43 5.34 -11.08 0.94
C SER A 43 4.69 -11.74 -0.28
N ASN A 44 4.06 -12.92 -0.06
CA ASN A 44 3.19 -13.55 -1.05
C ASN A 44 1.87 -12.78 -1.22
N ASP A 45 1.76 -11.58 -0.67
CA ASP A 45 0.54 -10.79 -0.62
C ASP A 45 0.15 -10.21 -1.97
N PHE A 46 1.07 -10.22 -2.95
CA PHE A 46 0.72 -9.83 -4.32
C PHE A 46 -0.39 -10.70 -4.92
N SER A 47 -0.45 -11.97 -4.56
CA SER A 47 -1.55 -12.85 -4.93
C SER A 47 -2.89 -12.41 -4.33
N ARG A 48 -2.87 -11.77 -3.17
CA ARG A 48 -4.04 -11.19 -2.52
C ARG A 48 -4.57 -10.00 -3.32
N LEU A 49 -3.68 -9.13 -3.82
CA LEU A 49 -4.06 -8.03 -4.72
C LEU A 49 -4.74 -8.55 -5.99
N LEU A 50 -4.15 -9.55 -6.65
CA LEU A 50 -4.67 -10.09 -7.90
C LEU A 50 -6.04 -10.77 -7.76
N LYS A 51 -6.35 -11.30 -6.59
CA LYS A 51 -7.63 -11.96 -6.28
C LYS A 51 -8.70 -11.00 -5.77
N SER A 52 -8.31 -9.79 -5.37
CA SER A 52 -9.23 -8.83 -4.76
C SER A 52 -9.99 -8.03 -5.79
N LYS A 53 -11.30 -7.93 -5.63
CA LYS A 53 -12.18 -7.08 -6.44
C LYS A 53 -12.21 -5.64 -5.94
N ASN A 54 -11.98 -5.44 -4.66
CA ASN A 54 -12.01 -4.12 -4.04
C ASN A 54 -10.63 -3.85 -3.43
N ILE A 55 -10.01 -2.77 -3.85
CA ILE A 55 -8.65 -2.41 -3.44
C ILE A 55 -8.71 -1.02 -2.82
N PHE A 56 -8.32 -0.93 -1.55
CA PHE A 56 -8.26 0.32 -0.81
C PHE A 56 -6.82 0.84 -0.81
N VAL A 57 -6.59 2.03 -1.35
CA VAL A 57 -5.29 2.70 -1.35
C VAL A 57 -5.36 3.92 -0.44
N PHE A 58 -4.61 3.90 0.65
CA PHE A 58 -4.64 4.92 1.68
C PHE A 58 -3.25 5.23 2.24
N GLY A 59 -3.12 6.29 3.02
CA GLY A 59 -1.85 6.75 3.59
C GLY A 59 -1.85 8.25 3.84
N ASN A 60 -0.71 8.81 4.19
CA ASN A 60 -0.58 10.24 4.45
C ASN A 60 -0.86 11.09 3.20
N SER A 61 -1.20 12.36 3.42
CA SER A 61 -1.29 13.32 2.32
C SER A 61 0.05 13.41 1.58
N GLY A 62 0.01 13.49 0.26
CA GLY A 62 1.20 13.55 -0.57
C GLY A 62 1.98 12.24 -0.74
N SER A 63 1.57 11.13 -0.13
CA SER A 63 2.27 9.83 -0.23
C SER A 63 2.08 9.10 -1.57
N GLY A 64 1.51 9.71 -2.60
CA GLY A 64 1.37 9.12 -3.93
C GLY A 64 0.22 8.13 -4.10
N LYS A 65 -0.82 8.21 -3.25
CA LYS A 65 -2.02 7.34 -3.29
C LYS A 65 -2.66 7.26 -4.68
N SER A 66 -3.07 8.40 -5.22
CA SER A 66 -3.77 8.46 -6.52
C SER A 66 -2.92 7.95 -7.67
N THR A 67 -1.60 8.23 -7.64
CA THR A 67 -0.66 7.68 -8.63
C THR A 67 -0.54 6.17 -8.51
N LEU A 68 -0.47 5.64 -7.29
CA LEU A 68 -0.44 4.19 -7.08
C LEU A 68 -1.76 3.55 -7.48
N SER A 69 -2.91 4.16 -7.17
CA SER A 69 -4.24 3.71 -7.60
C SER A 69 -4.31 3.58 -9.12
N ALA A 70 -3.80 4.58 -9.85
CA ALA A 70 -3.74 4.53 -11.31
C ALA A 70 -2.80 3.44 -11.84
N LYS A 71 -1.62 3.26 -11.25
CA LYS A 71 -0.67 2.19 -11.63
C LYS A 71 -1.25 0.80 -11.38
N ILE A 72 -1.91 0.58 -10.25
CA ILE A 72 -2.59 -0.69 -9.94
C ILE A 72 -3.69 -0.96 -10.96
N ALA A 73 -4.54 0.02 -11.23
CA ALA A 73 -5.63 -0.11 -12.18
C ALA A 73 -5.11 -0.44 -13.59
N SER A 74 -4.10 0.27 -14.07
CA SER A 74 -3.44 -0.01 -15.36
C SER A 74 -2.87 -1.42 -15.41
N TYR A 75 -2.12 -1.83 -14.37
CA TYR A 75 -1.54 -3.16 -14.29
C TYR A 75 -2.60 -4.27 -14.33
N LEU A 76 -3.69 -4.12 -13.59
CA LEU A 76 -4.79 -5.10 -13.55
C LEU A 76 -5.54 -5.17 -14.89
N SER A 77 -5.67 -4.04 -15.59
CA SER A 77 -6.22 -3.98 -16.94
C SER A 77 -5.32 -4.70 -17.95
N ASP A 78 -4.01 -4.39 -17.93
CA ASP A 78 -3.04 -4.99 -18.85
C ASP A 78 -2.87 -6.50 -18.63
N ALA A 79 -2.96 -6.95 -17.39
CA ALA A 79 -2.97 -8.38 -17.05
C ALA A 79 -4.25 -9.12 -17.49
N LYS A 80 -5.20 -8.42 -18.12
CA LYS A 80 -6.50 -8.94 -18.57
C LYS A 80 -7.32 -9.64 -17.48
N LEU A 81 -7.12 -9.20 -16.22
CA LEU A 81 -7.82 -9.75 -15.07
C LEU A 81 -9.27 -9.29 -14.99
N THR A 82 -9.59 -8.18 -15.68
CA THR A 82 -10.95 -7.64 -15.76
C THR A 82 -11.14 -6.78 -16.99
N LYS A 83 -12.39 -6.64 -17.41
CA LYS A 83 -12.80 -5.75 -18.51
C LYS A 83 -13.26 -4.39 -18.00
N LYS A 84 -13.51 -4.25 -16.70
CA LYS A 84 -14.06 -3.01 -16.14
C LYS A 84 -13.38 -2.67 -14.82
N ILE A 85 -12.75 -1.50 -14.79
CA ILE A 85 -12.13 -0.93 -13.59
C ILE A 85 -12.82 0.38 -13.26
N ASN A 86 -13.16 0.54 -12.00
CA ASN A 86 -13.77 1.74 -11.47
C ASN A 86 -12.84 2.37 -10.42
N PHE A 87 -12.59 3.66 -10.52
CA PHE A 87 -12.04 4.45 -9.43
C PHE A 87 -13.17 4.91 -8.52
N ILE A 88 -12.99 4.70 -7.23
CA ILE A 88 -13.91 5.16 -6.20
C ILE A 88 -13.18 6.21 -5.37
N ASP A 89 -13.60 7.45 -5.48
CA ASP A 89 -13.01 8.55 -4.74
C ASP A 89 -13.60 8.63 -3.33
N VAL A 90 -12.75 8.43 -2.33
CA VAL A 90 -13.08 8.55 -0.91
C VAL A 90 -12.44 9.82 -0.38
N SER A 91 -13.08 10.97 -0.64
CA SER A 91 -12.57 12.25 -0.21
C SER A 91 -13.22 12.75 1.08
N SER A 92 -12.45 13.52 1.87
CA SER A 92 -12.95 14.23 3.05
C SER A 92 -13.70 15.52 2.69
N SER A 93 -13.52 16.03 1.47
CA SER A 93 -14.12 17.28 1.02
C SER A 93 -15.44 17.05 0.30
N SER A 94 -16.37 17.98 0.49
CA SER A 94 -17.66 17.99 -0.21
C SER A 94 -17.58 18.53 -1.66
N THR A 95 -16.39 18.97 -2.08
CA THR A 95 -16.20 19.75 -3.32
C THR A 95 -15.86 18.93 -4.56
N GLY A 96 -15.98 17.61 -4.49
CA GLY A 96 -15.81 16.73 -5.66
C GLY A 96 -14.53 15.92 -5.67
N HIS A 97 -14.39 15.12 -6.72
CA HIS A 97 -13.26 14.20 -6.90
C HIS A 97 -11.91 14.90 -6.98
N SER A 98 -10.87 14.23 -6.52
CA SER A 98 -9.49 14.64 -6.73
C SER A 98 -9.22 14.88 -8.23
N ASP A 99 -8.76 16.08 -8.60
CA ASP A 99 -8.43 16.42 -9.99
C ASP A 99 -7.38 15.47 -10.58
N ILE A 100 -6.48 14.98 -9.74
CA ILE A 100 -5.44 14.02 -10.11
C ILE A 100 -6.09 12.69 -10.51
N LEU A 101 -7.01 12.17 -9.70
CA LEU A 101 -7.69 10.91 -9.99
C LEU A 101 -8.58 11.02 -11.24
N ARG A 102 -9.24 12.16 -11.44
CA ARG A 102 -9.99 12.46 -12.67
C ARG A 102 -9.11 12.46 -13.91
N SER A 103 -7.92 13.04 -13.81
CA SER A 103 -6.96 13.07 -14.93
C SER A 103 -6.54 11.66 -15.30
N TYR A 104 -6.22 10.81 -14.32
CA TYR A 104 -5.91 9.40 -14.57
C TYR A 104 -7.11 8.63 -15.15
N SER A 105 -8.31 8.86 -14.63
CA SER A 105 -9.54 8.24 -15.16
C SER A 105 -9.72 8.53 -16.67
N ARG A 106 -9.52 9.80 -17.07
CA ARG A 106 -9.62 10.18 -18.49
C ARG A 106 -8.55 9.56 -19.37
N VAL A 107 -7.30 9.56 -18.90
CA VAL A 107 -6.17 9.01 -19.68
C VAL A 107 -6.28 7.50 -19.85
N LEU A 108 -6.69 6.79 -18.79
CA LEU A 108 -6.80 5.32 -18.77
C LEU A 108 -8.13 4.80 -19.31
N GLY A 109 -9.12 5.67 -19.49
CA GLY A 109 -10.45 5.27 -19.94
C GLY A 109 -11.28 4.54 -18.88
N PHE A 110 -10.93 4.69 -17.58
CA PHE A 110 -11.66 4.05 -16.49
C PHE A 110 -12.74 4.97 -15.93
N SER A 111 -13.82 4.38 -15.40
CA SER A 111 -14.87 5.17 -14.76
C SER A 111 -14.39 5.68 -13.39
N ILE A 112 -14.98 6.80 -12.96
CA ILE A 112 -14.79 7.36 -11.63
C ILE A 112 -16.13 7.67 -11.00
N MET A 113 -16.29 7.34 -9.73
CA MET A 113 -17.48 7.69 -8.95
C MET A 113 -17.13 8.09 -7.52
N ASP A 114 -18.01 8.88 -6.92
CA ASP A 114 -17.92 9.20 -5.50
C ASP A 114 -18.30 7.96 -4.67
N TYR A 115 -17.58 7.72 -3.59
CA TYR A 115 -17.81 6.63 -2.67
C TYR A 115 -19.25 6.61 -2.11
N LYS A 116 -19.91 7.78 -1.97
CA LYS A 116 -21.29 7.90 -1.49
C LYS A 116 -22.31 7.26 -2.44
N ASN A 117 -21.95 7.18 -3.72
CA ASN A 117 -22.77 6.56 -4.77
C ASN A 117 -22.45 5.08 -4.99
N PHE A 118 -21.43 4.56 -4.30
CA PHE A 118 -21.04 3.17 -4.42
C PHE A 118 -21.97 2.25 -3.63
N ASN A 119 -22.50 1.24 -4.31
CA ASN A 119 -23.37 0.27 -3.66
C ASN A 119 -22.58 -0.92 -3.12
N PHE A 120 -22.25 -0.89 -1.84
CA PHE A 120 -21.47 -1.96 -1.15
C PHE A 120 -22.20 -3.32 -1.15
N ASN A 121 -23.52 -3.34 -1.23
CA ASN A 121 -24.30 -4.58 -1.21
C ASN A 121 -24.39 -5.25 -2.58
N ALA A 122 -24.30 -4.49 -3.67
CA ALA A 122 -24.43 -5.03 -5.03
C ALA A 122 -23.17 -5.74 -5.54
N ASN A 123 -22.03 -5.45 -4.94
CA ASN A 123 -20.72 -5.87 -5.44
C ASN A 123 -20.45 -7.39 -5.32
N HIS A 124 -21.26 -8.13 -4.56
CA HIS A 124 -21.13 -9.58 -4.46
C HIS A 124 -21.59 -10.33 -5.71
N LYS A 125 -22.35 -9.68 -6.61
CA LYS A 125 -22.97 -10.34 -7.78
C LYS A 125 -22.17 -10.17 -9.09
N ASN A 126 -21.37 -9.11 -9.23
CA ASN A 126 -20.62 -8.83 -10.46
C ASN A 126 -19.17 -9.32 -10.39
N ASN A 127 -18.89 -10.47 -11.00
CA ASN A 127 -17.58 -11.11 -10.97
C ASN A 127 -16.52 -10.45 -11.88
N GLU A 128 -16.88 -9.44 -12.67
CA GLU A 128 -16.06 -8.89 -13.73
C GLU A 128 -15.51 -7.48 -13.45
N GLU A 129 -15.87 -6.86 -12.33
CA GLU A 129 -15.47 -5.49 -12.01
C GLU A 129 -14.42 -5.44 -10.89
N ILE A 130 -13.43 -4.60 -11.06
CA ILE A 130 -12.48 -4.24 -10.01
C ILE A 130 -12.68 -2.78 -9.62
N ASN A 131 -12.75 -2.53 -8.32
CA ASN A 131 -12.93 -1.21 -7.76
C ASN A 131 -11.69 -0.80 -6.99
N VAL A 132 -11.07 0.32 -7.38
CA VAL A 132 -9.91 0.90 -6.72
C VAL A 132 -10.36 2.15 -5.97
N PHE A 133 -10.38 2.05 -4.64
CA PHE A 133 -10.77 3.13 -3.74
C PHE A 133 -9.53 3.97 -3.41
N ASP A 134 -9.54 5.23 -3.80
CA ASP A 134 -8.51 6.20 -3.50
C ASP A 134 -8.93 7.10 -2.34
N PHE A 135 -8.26 6.95 -1.19
CA PHE A 135 -8.56 7.73 0.02
C PHE A 135 -7.78 9.04 0.00
N SER A 136 -8.38 10.11 -0.47
CA SER A 136 -7.75 11.43 -0.65
C SER A 136 -7.69 12.31 0.61
N GLY A 137 -7.64 11.69 1.78
CA GLY A 137 -7.45 12.35 3.07
C GLY A 137 -6.11 12.03 3.72
N ASP A 138 -5.99 12.40 5.00
CA ASP A 138 -4.89 11.94 5.85
C ASP A 138 -5.10 10.49 6.33
N ILE A 139 -4.12 9.97 7.05
CA ILE A 139 -4.17 8.58 7.54
C ILE A 139 -5.31 8.35 8.54
N ASN A 140 -5.61 9.34 9.41
CA ASN A 140 -6.63 9.17 10.44
C ASN A 140 -8.03 9.14 9.82
N PHE A 141 -8.29 10.06 8.87
CA PHE A 141 -9.51 10.03 8.06
C PHE A 141 -9.67 8.70 7.34
N SER A 142 -8.60 8.23 6.71
CA SER A 142 -8.64 6.97 5.94
C SER A 142 -8.98 5.78 6.83
N ILE A 143 -8.31 5.65 7.99
CA ILE A 143 -8.56 4.57 8.95
C ILE A 143 -9.98 4.61 9.49
N GLN A 144 -10.45 5.81 9.88
CA GLN A 144 -11.82 5.99 10.34
C GLN A 144 -12.82 5.52 9.28
N LYS A 145 -12.63 5.95 8.05
CA LYS A 145 -13.54 5.62 6.95
C LYS A 145 -13.51 4.12 6.59
N ILE A 146 -12.33 3.49 6.62
CA ILE A 146 -12.21 2.04 6.42
C ILE A 146 -12.95 1.28 7.52
N ASN A 147 -12.83 1.71 8.78
CA ASN A 147 -13.53 1.08 9.90
C ASN A 147 -15.05 1.29 9.81
N GLU A 148 -15.52 2.45 9.39
CA GLU A 148 -16.93 2.69 9.11
C GLU A 148 -17.47 1.72 8.05
N ILE A 149 -16.73 1.51 6.94
CA ILE A 149 -17.09 0.56 5.88
C ILE A 149 -17.13 -0.87 6.43
N LYS A 150 -16.09 -1.30 7.17
CA LYS A 150 -16.02 -2.64 7.79
C LYS A 150 -17.21 -2.91 8.72
N ASN A 151 -17.57 -1.93 9.54
CA ASN A 151 -18.65 -2.07 10.52
C ASN A 151 -20.03 -2.07 9.84
N SER A 152 -20.21 -1.23 8.82
CA SER A 152 -21.48 -1.13 8.10
C SER A 152 -21.71 -2.28 7.12
N PHE A 153 -20.64 -2.85 6.59
CA PHE A 153 -20.67 -3.91 5.58
C PHE A 153 -19.69 -5.04 5.91
N PRO A 154 -19.97 -5.86 6.94
CA PRO A 154 -19.01 -6.90 7.42
C PRO A 154 -18.65 -7.96 6.38
N SER A 155 -19.51 -8.19 5.40
CA SER A 155 -19.27 -9.14 4.29
C SER A 155 -18.54 -8.53 3.09
N PHE A 156 -18.21 -7.24 3.14
CA PHE A 156 -17.48 -6.57 2.06
C PHE A 156 -16.00 -6.88 2.14
N GLU A 157 -15.52 -7.70 1.22
CA GLU A 157 -14.11 -8.09 1.15
C GLU A 157 -13.29 -7.07 0.36
N PHE A 158 -12.15 -6.70 0.88
CA PHE A 158 -11.19 -5.80 0.23
C PHE A 158 -9.75 -6.16 0.56
N CYS A 159 -8.85 -5.78 -0.34
CA CYS A 159 -7.42 -5.70 -0.11
C CYS A 159 -7.04 -4.26 0.21
N SER A 160 -6.23 -4.04 1.22
CA SER A 160 -5.81 -2.70 1.62
C SER A 160 -4.31 -2.50 1.38
N ILE A 161 -3.94 -1.32 0.89
CA ILE A 161 -2.57 -0.92 0.58
C ILE A 161 -2.29 0.42 1.27
N LEU A 162 -1.34 0.41 2.18
CA LEU A 162 -0.81 1.59 2.84
C LEU A 162 0.35 2.17 2.04
N THR A 163 0.23 3.41 1.58
CA THR A 163 1.32 4.10 0.90
C THR A 163 2.23 4.80 1.90
N VAL A 164 3.52 4.54 1.76
CA VAL A 164 4.60 5.20 2.50
C VAL A 164 5.55 5.83 1.50
N GLN A 165 5.86 7.10 1.66
CA GLN A 165 6.81 7.80 0.79
C GLN A 165 8.24 7.38 1.13
N SER A 166 9.08 7.12 0.11
CA SER A 166 10.52 6.93 0.29
C SER A 166 11.17 8.18 0.88
N GLY A 167 12.27 8.01 1.61
CA GLY A 167 12.93 9.08 2.36
C GLY A 167 12.20 9.51 3.63
N SER A 168 11.16 8.78 4.02
CA SER A 168 10.48 9.02 5.30
C SER A 168 11.32 8.45 6.46
N ASN A 169 11.34 9.16 7.57
CA ASN A 169 12.03 8.72 8.77
C ASN A 169 11.36 7.46 9.35
N SER A 170 12.16 6.53 9.88
CA SER A 170 11.70 5.23 10.38
C SER A 170 10.65 5.33 11.50
N GLU A 171 10.76 6.31 12.41
CA GLU A 171 9.79 6.52 13.47
C GLU A 171 8.43 6.97 12.92
N MET A 172 8.42 7.80 11.89
CA MET A 172 7.21 8.19 11.18
C MET A 172 6.56 6.98 10.51
N ILE A 173 7.35 6.14 9.83
CA ILE A 173 6.84 4.92 9.18
C ILE A 173 6.24 3.98 10.22
N LYS A 174 6.96 3.71 11.32
CA LYS A 174 6.46 2.89 12.44
C LYS A 174 5.15 3.43 12.99
N GLY A 175 5.08 4.75 13.21
CA GLY A 175 3.87 5.40 13.71
C GLY A 175 2.66 5.23 12.77
N ILE A 176 2.89 5.33 11.46
CA ILE A 176 1.86 5.12 10.43
C ILE A 176 1.42 3.65 10.40
N CYS A 177 2.37 2.72 10.35
CA CYS A 177 2.11 1.29 10.32
C CYS A 177 1.34 0.84 11.57
N LYS A 178 1.74 1.32 12.76
CA LYS A 178 1.05 1.03 14.02
C LYS A 178 -0.41 1.49 14.01
N LYS A 179 -0.69 2.69 13.46
CA LYS A 179 -2.08 3.17 13.33
C LYS A 179 -2.92 2.30 12.41
N ALA A 180 -2.32 1.72 11.38
CA ALA A 180 -3.00 0.88 10.38
C ALA A 180 -2.97 -0.63 10.71
N GLU A 181 -2.39 -1.04 11.85
CA GLU A 181 -2.14 -2.44 12.20
C GLU A 181 -3.40 -3.30 12.18
N GLU A 182 -4.51 -2.81 12.69
CA GLU A 182 -5.79 -3.54 12.72
C GLU A 182 -6.37 -3.81 11.32
N ILE A 183 -6.00 -2.99 10.34
CA ILE A 183 -6.43 -3.15 8.95
C ILE A 183 -5.58 -4.20 8.23
N ARG A 184 -4.36 -4.46 8.71
CA ARG A 184 -3.36 -5.38 8.11
C ARG A 184 -3.11 -5.09 6.63
N PRO A 185 -2.74 -3.86 6.27
CA PRO A 185 -2.51 -3.50 4.88
C PRO A 185 -1.20 -4.10 4.35
N MET A 186 -1.13 -4.29 3.04
CA MET A 186 0.17 -4.34 2.35
C MET A 186 0.79 -2.95 2.40
N VAL A 187 2.11 -2.87 2.53
CA VAL A 187 2.83 -1.58 2.50
C VAL A 187 3.45 -1.39 1.12
N ALA A 188 3.17 -0.25 0.50
CA ALA A 188 3.76 0.16 -0.77
C ALA A 188 4.65 1.40 -0.55
N ILE A 189 5.94 1.25 -0.85
CA ILE A 189 6.87 2.37 -0.85
C ILE A 189 6.74 3.10 -2.19
N THR A 190 6.46 4.39 -2.14
CA THR A 190 6.21 5.25 -3.30
C THR A 190 7.32 6.27 -3.48
N LYS A 191 7.33 6.98 -4.63
CA LYS A 191 8.30 8.04 -4.95
C LYS A 191 9.75 7.56 -4.93
N LEU A 192 9.97 6.34 -5.43
CA LEU A 192 11.31 5.74 -5.52
C LEU A 192 12.22 6.45 -6.52
N ASP A 193 11.65 7.29 -7.36
CA ASP A 193 12.31 8.18 -8.32
C ASP A 193 12.80 9.49 -7.67
N GLU A 194 12.23 9.88 -6.52
CA GLU A 194 12.61 11.09 -5.80
C GLU A 194 13.72 10.85 -4.77
N CYS A 195 13.76 9.65 -4.16
CA CYS A 195 14.68 9.31 -3.07
C CYS A 195 15.18 7.87 -3.20
N TRP A 196 16.43 7.63 -2.78
CA TRP A 196 16.94 6.28 -2.59
C TRP A 196 16.24 5.62 -1.40
N VAL A 197 15.75 4.41 -1.61
CA VAL A 197 15.23 3.59 -0.51
C VAL A 197 16.42 3.12 0.33
N GLY A 198 16.41 3.48 1.59
CA GLY A 198 17.46 3.19 2.52
C GLY A 198 17.12 2.06 3.50
N ALA A 199 18.04 1.80 4.39
CA ALA A 199 17.86 0.83 5.45
C ALA A 199 16.75 1.21 6.44
N GLU A 200 16.39 2.48 6.52
CA GLU A 200 15.38 3.00 7.43
C GLU A 200 13.98 2.48 7.06
N GLU A 201 13.60 2.54 5.77
CA GLU A 201 12.32 2.05 5.29
C GLU A 201 12.17 0.53 5.47
N PHE A 202 13.27 -0.21 5.31
CA PHE A 202 13.29 -1.67 5.52
C PHE A 202 13.35 -2.08 7.00
N SER A 203 13.63 -1.13 7.89
CA SER A 203 13.78 -1.39 9.32
C SER A 203 12.52 -1.04 10.12
N ALA A 204 11.59 -0.33 9.52
CA ALA A 204 10.34 0.07 10.14
C ALA A 204 9.30 -1.03 10.07
#